data_67bae2a8687fae18455c656ab42cbd47
#
_entry.id   67bae2a8687fae18455c656ab42cbd47
#
_cell.length_a   1.000
_cell.length_b   1.000
_cell.length_c   1.000
_cell.angle_alpha   90.00
_cell.angle_beta   90.00
_cell.angle_gamma   90.00
#
_symmetry.space_group_name_H-M   'P 1'
#
loop_
_entity.id
_entity.type
_entity.pdbx_description
1 polymer ?
#
loop_
_entity_poly.entity_id
_entity_poly.type
_entity_poly.pdbx_seq_one_letter_code
_entity_poly.pdbx_strand_id
1 'polypeptide(L)'
;MVGEDVFAGLNPEQRRAVEAVRGPVCILAGAGSGKTTTITRRIAHQVRSGAFAPGEILAVTFTDKAANEMRERLATLGAAGVPARTFHAAALAQLRHFRGDALGEILPSKAPVLLPLARSLPVPFRFRPLADLATELEWAKNRRLTPATYRRELEDHEPPIPADLMERVFRSYEERKAARGLVDFEDLLELAVRMYDESREAVAGFRDRYRAFTVDEYQDVNLLQQSLLERWLGDRDDLCVVGDDYQSIYSFTGATPEHLLAMPERFPAALVVRLEENYRSTPEILSLANRLVPGLGGSEKVLRATVAPGAEPVALVQPDRATEASFVVGEIRRLAGEGVPHEEMAILYRLNARSEDYEEALARAGIPFQVRGAAFIRRPAAQRTLRLLRGREGSSALGAVTEAVRRQGWVARPAAGLGDEELTRQADLGRLLTLAEQLPPGSSVADFLRDLDERFGAETRGRGVHLLTFHRAKGLEWEAVFLPRLEEKELPYGRALRGEGLAEERRLFYVGMTRAKRWLTLTWAGKPSRFLAELGLTSGPRAKAPKPESTPEFEALRRWRAERAKADEIPAYIVFHDATLHEIAARRPASRAELSAVPGVGPAKLERYADEVLAALSATG
;
A
#
# COMPACT_ATOMS: atom_id res chain seq x y z
N MET A 1 -22.70 -14.85 -34.91
CA MET A 1 -21.38 -14.19 -34.88
C MET A 1 -20.35 -15.25 -34.50
N VAL A 2 -19.33 -15.47 -35.36
CA VAL A 2 -18.21 -16.36 -35.04
C VAL A 2 -17.43 -15.66 -33.94
N GLY A 3 -17.52 -16.16 -32.70
CA GLY A 3 -16.78 -15.61 -31.59
C GLY A 3 -15.27 -15.70 -31.84
N GLU A 4 -14.51 -14.79 -31.27
CA GLU A 4 -13.06 -14.74 -31.32
C GLU A 4 -12.43 -16.12 -30.97
N ASP A 5 -11.40 -16.55 -31.70
CA ASP A 5 -10.75 -17.84 -31.41
C ASP A 5 -10.17 -17.82 -30.00
N VAL A 6 -10.64 -18.70 -29.11
CA VAL A 6 -10.22 -18.77 -27.72
C VAL A 6 -8.73 -19.14 -27.54
N PHE A 7 -8.10 -19.66 -28.59
CA PHE A 7 -6.69 -20.05 -28.57
C PHE A 7 -5.75 -19.04 -29.22
N ALA A 8 -6.30 -18.02 -29.89
CA ALA A 8 -5.48 -17.03 -30.59
C ALA A 8 -4.52 -16.29 -29.65
N GLY A 9 -3.24 -16.28 -29.96
CA GLY A 9 -2.21 -15.56 -29.19
C GLY A 9 -1.88 -16.12 -27.81
N LEU A 10 -2.32 -17.33 -27.48
CA LEU A 10 -1.91 -18.04 -26.27
C LEU A 10 -0.54 -18.68 -26.44
N ASN A 11 0.29 -18.59 -25.41
CA ASN A 11 1.50 -19.40 -25.32
C ASN A 11 1.17 -20.87 -24.99
N PRO A 12 2.14 -21.81 -25.07
CA PRO A 12 1.88 -23.23 -24.83
C PRO A 12 1.30 -23.52 -23.44
N GLU A 13 1.79 -22.85 -22.40
CA GLU A 13 1.34 -23.04 -21.02
C GLU A 13 -0.09 -22.51 -20.81
N GLN A 14 -0.39 -21.33 -21.33
CA GLN A 14 -1.74 -20.78 -21.32
C GLN A 14 -2.70 -21.68 -22.09
N ARG A 15 -2.28 -22.18 -23.26
CA ARG A 15 -3.05 -23.10 -24.07
C ARG A 15 -3.39 -24.39 -23.33
N ARG A 16 -2.41 -25.02 -22.65
CA ARG A 16 -2.63 -26.20 -21.81
C ARG A 16 -3.69 -25.96 -20.74
N ALA A 17 -3.64 -24.80 -20.07
CA ALA A 17 -4.64 -24.43 -19.06
C ALA A 17 -6.04 -24.24 -19.67
N VAL A 18 -6.14 -23.66 -20.87
CA VAL A 18 -7.41 -23.44 -21.58
C VAL A 18 -8.01 -24.75 -22.09
N GLU A 19 -7.21 -25.68 -22.59
CA GLU A 19 -7.62 -27.01 -23.08
C GLU A 19 -8.18 -27.90 -21.96
N ALA A 20 -7.75 -27.69 -20.71
CA ALA A 20 -8.22 -28.47 -19.56
C ALA A 20 -9.60 -28.04 -19.11
N VAL A 21 -10.65 -28.45 -19.82
CA VAL A 21 -12.04 -28.04 -19.58
C VAL A 21 -12.67 -28.66 -18.33
N ARG A 22 -12.16 -29.80 -17.85
CA ARG A 22 -12.65 -30.53 -16.66
C ARG A 22 -11.52 -30.88 -15.71
N GLY A 23 -11.91 -31.26 -14.51
CA GLY A 23 -11.02 -31.64 -13.42
C GLY A 23 -10.30 -30.44 -12.76
N PRO A 24 -9.48 -30.72 -11.75
CA PRO A 24 -8.81 -29.68 -10.99
C PRO A 24 -7.63 -29.09 -11.78
N VAL A 25 -7.56 -27.76 -11.82
CA VAL A 25 -6.48 -27.00 -12.49
C VAL A 25 -5.91 -25.98 -11.53
N CYS A 26 -4.60 -26.00 -11.34
CA CYS A 26 -3.86 -25.03 -10.55
C CYS A 26 -2.94 -24.20 -11.47
N ILE A 27 -3.21 -22.93 -11.61
CA ILE A 27 -2.40 -22.01 -12.43
C ILE A 27 -1.56 -21.13 -11.49
N LEU A 28 -0.27 -21.46 -11.40
CA LEU A 28 0.73 -20.68 -10.69
C LEU A 28 1.27 -19.61 -11.65
N ALA A 29 0.75 -18.41 -11.53
CA ALA A 29 0.99 -17.37 -12.51
C ALA A 29 1.88 -16.28 -11.96
N GLY A 30 2.88 -15.83 -12.69
CA GLY A 30 3.68 -14.68 -12.32
C GLY A 30 3.00 -13.34 -12.65
N ALA A 31 3.60 -12.26 -12.18
CA ALA A 31 3.16 -10.91 -12.53
C ALA A 31 3.17 -10.71 -14.06
N GLY A 32 2.13 -10.08 -14.62
CA GLY A 32 2.06 -9.76 -16.04
C GLY A 32 1.99 -10.97 -16.99
N SER A 33 1.68 -12.18 -16.49
CA SER A 33 1.67 -13.43 -17.29
C SER A 33 0.34 -13.72 -18.00
N GLY A 34 -0.62 -12.80 -17.96
CA GLY A 34 -1.91 -13.01 -18.64
C GLY A 34 -2.89 -13.91 -17.88
N LYS A 35 -2.83 -13.96 -16.54
CA LYS A 35 -3.77 -14.69 -15.66
C LYS A 35 -5.23 -14.57 -16.11
N THR A 36 -5.75 -13.36 -16.14
CA THR A 36 -7.16 -13.09 -16.45
C THR A 36 -7.52 -13.51 -17.88
N THR A 37 -6.60 -13.33 -18.84
CA THR A 37 -6.77 -13.80 -20.22
C THR A 37 -6.89 -15.32 -20.26
N THR A 38 -6.04 -16.03 -19.54
CA THR A 38 -6.04 -17.50 -19.50
C THR A 38 -7.34 -18.04 -18.93
N ILE A 39 -7.79 -17.54 -17.76
CA ILE A 39 -9.01 -18.07 -17.12
C ILE A 39 -10.29 -17.69 -17.89
N THR A 40 -10.38 -16.49 -18.47
CA THR A 40 -11.55 -16.10 -19.26
C THR A 40 -11.67 -16.92 -20.55
N ARG A 41 -10.55 -17.19 -21.21
CA ARG A 41 -10.53 -18.08 -22.39
C ARG A 41 -10.79 -19.54 -22.04
N ARG A 42 -10.32 -20.02 -20.89
CA ARG A 42 -10.67 -21.34 -20.38
C ARG A 42 -12.18 -21.49 -20.16
N ILE A 43 -12.79 -20.52 -19.45
CA ILE A 43 -14.24 -20.52 -19.23
C ILE A 43 -14.99 -20.46 -20.57
N ALA A 44 -14.57 -19.61 -21.50
CA ALA A 44 -15.18 -19.56 -22.83
C ALA A 44 -15.03 -20.88 -23.59
N HIS A 45 -13.90 -21.57 -23.47
CA HIS A 45 -13.70 -22.90 -24.06
C HIS A 45 -14.59 -23.96 -23.40
N GLN A 46 -14.76 -23.95 -22.07
CA GLN A 46 -15.68 -24.83 -21.36
C GLN A 46 -17.13 -24.71 -21.91
N VAL A 47 -17.58 -23.47 -22.16
CA VAL A 47 -18.91 -23.21 -22.73
C VAL A 47 -19.00 -23.68 -24.19
N ARG A 48 -18.01 -23.33 -25.02
CA ARG A 48 -18.01 -23.66 -26.46
C ARG A 48 -17.90 -25.13 -26.74
N SER A 49 -17.13 -25.86 -25.93
CA SER A 49 -16.99 -27.33 -26.04
C SER A 49 -18.21 -28.11 -25.55
N GLY A 50 -19.18 -27.40 -24.93
CA GLY A 50 -20.34 -28.04 -24.31
C GLY A 50 -19.99 -28.79 -23.00
N ALA A 51 -18.81 -28.56 -22.42
CA ALA A 51 -18.42 -29.18 -21.15
C ALA A 51 -19.34 -28.74 -20.02
N PHE A 52 -19.73 -27.43 -20.03
CA PHE A 52 -20.67 -26.84 -19.09
C PHE A 52 -21.53 -25.77 -19.79
N ALA A 53 -22.80 -25.64 -19.36
CA ALA A 53 -23.61 -24.50 -19.72
C ALA A 53 -23.12 -23.22 -19.00
N PRO A 54 -23.31 -22.01 -19.57
CA PRO A 54 -22.85 -20.78 -18.92
C PRO A 54 -23.29 -20.62 -17.46
N GLY A 55 -24.54 -21.00 -17.14
CA GLY A 55 -25.10 -20.91 -15.78
C GLY A 55 -24.56 -21.94 -14.80
N GLU A 56 -23.85 -22.96 -15.26
CA GLU A 56 -23.25 -24.03 -14.43
C GLU A 56 -21.83 -23.67 -13.95
N ILE A 57 -21.22 -22.60 -14.48
CA ILE A 57 -19.90 -22.13 -14.10
C ILE A 57 -20.05 -20.94 -13.15
N LEU A 58 -19.36 -20.94 -12.01
CA LEU A 58 -19.22 -19.79 -11.13
C LEU A 58 -17.77 -19.30 -11.15
N ALA A 59 -17.55 -18.11 -11.69
CA ALA A 59 -16.27 -17.42 -11.61
C ALA A 59 -16.25 -16.52 -10.38
N VAL A 60 -15.18 -16.63 -9.59
CA VAL A 60 -15.02 -15.89 -8.33
C VAL A 60 -13.76 -15.05 -8.39
N THR A 61 -13.86 -13.79 -7.97
CA THR A 61 -12.74 -12.84 -7.92
C THR A 61 -12.80 -11.99 -6.66
N PHE A 62 -11.80 -11.14 -6.45
CA PHE A 62 -11.63 -10.41 -5.18
C PHE A 62 -12.43 -9.10 -5.13
N THR A 63 -12.65 -8.42 -6.27
CA THR A 63 -13.31 -7.11 -6.33
C THR A 63 -14.45 -7.09 -7.33
N ASP A 64 -15.46 -6.24 -7.07
CA ASP A 64 -16.58 -6.05 -8.01
C ASP A 64 -16.11 -5.51 -9.36
N LYS A 65 -15.05 -4.68 -9.38
CA LYS A 65 -14.44 -4.21 -10.61
C LYS A 65 -13.91 -5.38 -11.45
N ALA A 66 -13.12 -6.28 -10.84
CA ALA A 66 -12.58 -7.45 -11.53
C ALA A 66 -13.70 -8.40 -11.99
N ALA A 67 -14.77 -8.55 -11.20
CA ALA A 67 -15.94 -9.33 -11.60
C ALA A 67 -16.65 -8.73 -12.82
N ASN A 68 -16.77 -7.40 -12.90
CA ASN A 68 -17.34 -6.71 -14.05
C ASN A 68 -16.46 -6.87 -15.30
N GLU A 69 -15.15 -6.62 -15.19
CA GLU A 69 -14.20 -6.81 -16.29
C GLU A 69 -14.21 -8.27 -16.80
N MET A 70 -14.29 -9.24 -15.90
CA MET A 70 -14.37 -10.65 -16.27
C MET A 70 -15.67 -10.94 -17.05
N ARG A 71 -16.81 -10.40 -16.62
CA ARG A 71 -18.10 -10.57 -17.34
C ARG A 71 -18.06 -9.97 -18.74
N GLU A 72 -17.49 -8.76 -18.89
CA GLU A 72 -17.33 -8.09 -20.18
C GLU A 72 -16.46 -8.93 -21.12
N ARG A 73 -15.30 -9.43 -20.65
CA ARG A 73 -14.41 -10.28 -21.43
C ARG A 73 -15.07 -11.61 -21.82
N LEU A 74 -15.82 -12.23 -20.90
CA LEU A 74 -16.55 -13.46 -21.20
C LEU A 74 -17.64 -13.24 -22.25
N ALA A 75 -18.32 -12.10 -22.21
CA ALA A 75 -19.32 -11.75 -23.23
C ALA A 75 -18.70 -11.59 -24.62
N THR A 76 -17.54 -10.92 -24.75
CA THR A 76 -16.81 -10.78 -26.03
C THR A 76 -16.31 -12.13 -26.55
N LEU A 77 -15.94 -13.06 -25.67
CA LEU A 77 -15.52 -14.42 -26.01
C LEU A 77 -16.71 -15.37 -26.29
N GLY A 78 -17.97 -14.91 -26.31
CA GLY A 78 -19.14 -15.72 -26.58
C GLY A 78 -19.59 -16.60 -25.39
N ALA A 79 -19.14 -16.32 -24.19
CA ALA A 79 -19.54 -16.98 -22.94
C ALA A 79 -20.42 -16.05 -22.08
N ALA A 80 -21.27 -15.25 -22.70
CA ALA A 80 -22.24 -14.42 -22.01
C ALA A 80 -23.16 -15.29 -21.12
N GLY A 81 -23.51 -14.79 -19.93
CA GLY A 81 -24.35 -15.53 -18.98
C GLY A 81 -23.58 -16.35 -17.93
N VAL A 82 -22.25 -16.45 -18.03
CA VAL A 82 -21.42 -16.98 -16.93
C VAL A 82 -21.40 -15.97 -15.78
N PRO A 83 -21.89 -16.34 -14.58
CA PRO A 83 -21.81 -15.44 -13.43
C PRO A 83 -20.37 -15.30 -12.93
N ALA A 84 -19.90 -14.04 -12.90
CA ALA A 84 -18.66 -13.68 -12.22
C ALA A 84 -19.00 -12.78 -11.02
N ARG A 85 -18.55 -13.13 -9.82
CA ARG A 85 -18.91 -12.48 -8.55
C ARG A 85 -17.72 -12.48 -7.58
N THR A 86 -17.78 -11.62 -6.56
CA THR A 86 -16.94 -11.76 -5.37
C THR A 86 -17.49 -12.86 -4.46
N PHE A 87 -16.66 -13.42 -3.56
CA PHE A 87 -17.14 -14.37 -2.53
C PHE A 87 -18.35 -13.81 -1.77
N HIS A 88 -18.26 -12.56 -1.31
CA HIS A 88 -19.33 -11.89 -0.57
C HIS A 88 -20.61 -11.74 -1.41
N ALA A 89 -20.49 -11.31 -2.66
CA ALA A 89 -21.64 -11.16 -3.53
C ALA A 89 -22.30 -12.52 -3.86
N ALA A 90 -21.52 -13.58 -3.99
CA ALA A 90 -22.03 -14.94 -4.18
C ALA A 90 -22.73 -15.44 -2.90
N ALA A 91 -22.13 -15.29 -1.73
CA ALA A 91 -22.70 -15.67 -0.45
C ALA A 91 -24.03 -14.93 -0.19
N LEU A 92 -24.05 -13.61 -0.37
CA LEU A 92 -25.25 -12.78 -0.20
C LEU A 92 -26.40 -13.22 -1.11
N ALA A 93 -26.11 -13.51 -2.39
CA ALA A 93 -27.11 -13.97 -3.32
C ALA A 93 -27.75 -15.31 -2.88
N GLN A 94 -26.93 -16.21 -2.32
CA GLN A 94 -27.39 -17.51 -1.81
C GLN A 94 -28.20 -17.35 -0.52
N LEU A 95 -27.71 -16.54 0.42
CA LEU A 95 -28.44 -16.26 1.65
C LEU A 95 -29.83 -15.67 1.39
N ARG A 96 -29.92 -14.72 0.44
CA ARG A 96 -31.21 -14.15 0.03
C ARG A 96 -32.12 -15.18 -0.62
N HIS A 97 -31.57 -16.10 -1.41
CA HIS A 97 -32.36 -17.15 -2.06
C HIS A 97 -32.95 -18.17 -1.08
N PHE A 98 -32.16 -18.62 -0.11
CA PHE A 98 -32.55 -19.69 0.81
C PHE A 98 -33.14 -19.20 2.14
N ARG A 99 -32.79 -18.00 2.62
CA ARG A 99 -33.25 -17.44 3.90
C ARG A 99 -34.21 -16.25 3.74
N GLY A 100 -34.38 -15.72 2.53
CA GLY A 100 -35.25 -14.56 2.29
C GLY A 100 -34.89 -13.34 3.13
N ASP A 101 -35.89 -12.73 3.75
CA ASP A 101 -35.75 -11.52 4.57
C ASP A 101 -35.23 -11.78 6.01
N ALA A 102 -34.92 -13.05 6.36
CA ALA A 102 -34.36 -13.39 7.66
C ALA A 102 -32.87 -12.98 7.84
N LEU A 103 -32.26 -12.40 6.81
CA LEU A 103 -30.92 -11.83 6.89
C LEU A 103 -31.01 -10.46 7.59
N GLY A 104 -30.23 -10.23 8.63
CA GLY A 104 -30.14 -8.95 9.32
C GLY A 104 -29.70 -7.80 8.40
N GLU A 105 -29.79 -6.56 8.88
CA GLU A 105 -29.31 -5.38 8.16
C GLU A 105 -27.79 -5.42 7.97
N ILE A 106 -27.34 -5.24 6.72
CA ILE A 106 -25.92 -5.30 6.39
C ILE A 106 -25.25 -3.98 6.76
N LEU A 107 -24.22 -4.05 7.62
CA LEU A 107 -23.39 -2.92 7.98
C LEU A 107 -22.47 -2.53 6.80
N PRO A 108 -22.60 -1.33 6.26
CA PRO A 108 -21.68 -0.86 5.22
C PRO A 108 -20.27 -0.58 5.76
N SER A 109 -20.12 -0.44 7.07
CA SER A 109 -18.86 -0.22 7.78
C SER A 109 -18.99 -0.63 9.24
N LYS A 110 -17.93 -1.16 9.83
CA LYS A 110 -17.84 -1.50 11.27
C LYS A 110 -17.81 -0.25 12.16
N ALA A 111 -17.50 0.93 11.60
CA ALA A 111 -17.28 2.16 12.36
C ALA A 111 -18.44 2.59 13.28
N PRO A 112 -19.72 2.54 12.90
CA PRO A 112 -20.83 2.93 13.79
C PRO A 112 -20.92 2.09 15.07
N VAL A 113 -20.56 0.82 15.02
CA VAL A 113 -20.54 -0.08 16.19
C VAL A 113 -19.24 0.07 16.99
N LEU A 114 -18.10 0.24 16.30
CA LEU A 114 -16.78 0.35 16.94
C LEU A 114 -16.54 1.71 17.61
N LEU A 115 -17.08 2.81 17.10
CA LEU A 115 -16.81 4.15 17.62
C LEU A 115 -17.12 4.31 19.12
N PRO A 116 -18.28 3.87 19.64
CA PRO A 116 -18.54 3.93 21.06
C PRO A 116 -17.61 3.04 21.91
N LEU A 117 -17.19 1.89 21.35
CA LEU A 117 -16.27 0.96 22.02
C LEU A 117 -14.87 1.56 22.10
N ALA A 118 -14.36 2.13 21.02
CA ALA A 118 -13.06 2.80 20.99
C ALA A 118 -12.99 3.98 21.97
N ARG A 119 -14.07 4.75 22.12
CA ARG A 119 -14.17 5.86 23.08
C ARG A 119 -14.12 5.40 24.53
N SER A 120 -14.54 4.17 24.84
CA SER A 120 -14.51 3.60 26.18
C SER A 120 -13.16 2.97 26.55
N LEU A 121 -12.23 2.87 25.61
CA LEU A 121 -10.89 2.35 25.87
C LEU A 121 -10.10 3.29 26.81
N PRO A 122 -9.12 2.76 27.57
CA PRO A 122 -8.17 3.56 28.34
C PRO A 122 -7.47 4.63 27.50
N VAL A 123 -7.06 5.73 28.13
CA VAL A 123 -6.51 6.92 27.45
C VAL A 123 -5.45 6.62 26.39
N PRO A 124 -4.46 5.73 26.59
CA PRO A 124 -3.44 5.46 25.55
C PRO A 124 -4.03 4.87 24.25
N PHE A 125 -5.19 4.22 24.32
CA PHE A 125 -5.76 3.46 23.21
C PHE A 125 -7.01 4.09 22.58
N ARG A 126 -7.66 5.05 23.26
CA ARG A 126 -8.90 5.71 22.76
C ARG A 126 -8.71 6.50 21.47
N PHE A 127 -7.49 6.88 21.13
CA PHE A 127 -7.14 7.63 19.93
C PHE A 127 -6.72 6.74 18.77
N ARG A 128 -6.68 5.41 18.97
CA ARG A 128 -6.37 4.47 17.89
C ARG A 128 -7.37 4.64 16.75
N PRO A 129 -6.93 4.61 15.48
CA PRO A 129 -7.82 4.64 14.34
C PRO A 129 -8.82 3.48 14.42
N LEU A 130 -10.07 3.76 14.12
CA LEU A 130 -11.09 2.71 14.04
C LEU A 130 -10.76 1.66 12.97
N ALA A 131 -10.01 2.07 11.93
CA ALA A 131 -9.55 1.16 10.89
C ALA A 131 -8.66 0.05 11.45
N ASP A 132 -7.72 0.36 12.36
CA ASP A 132 -6.85 -0.66 12.97
C ASP A 132 -7.67 -1.71 13.76
N LEU A 133 -8.68 -1.24 14.53
CA LEU A 133 -9.59 -2.14 15.25
C LEU A 133 -10.49 -2.95 14.31
N ALA A 134 -10.94 -2.33 13.21
CA ALA A 134 -11.77 -2.99 12.20
C ALA A 134 -10.97 -4.07 11.46
N THR A 135 -9.74 -3.78 11.06
CA THR A 135 -8.84 -4.73 10.40
C THR A 135 -8.53 -5.92 11.31
N GLU A 136 -8.33 -5.68 12.60
CA GLU A 136 -8.11 -6.76 13.57
C GLU A 136 -9.34 -7.67 13.69
N LEU A 137 -10.55 -7.10 13.72
CA LEU A 137 -11.79 -7.90 13.69
C LEU A 137 -11.93 -8.68 12.37
N GLU A 138 -11.58 -8.09 11.25
CA GLU A 138 -11.55 -8.78 9.95
C GLU A 138 -10.58 -9.96 9.96
N TRP A 139 -9.35 -9.73 10.44
CA TRP A 139 -8.35 -10.78 10.57
C TRP A 139 -8.86 -11.94 11.41
N ALA A 140 -9.41 -11.64 12.60
CA ALA A 140 -9.93 -12.67 13.51
C ALA A 140 -11.09 -13.46 12.89
N LYS A 141 -12.08 -12.77 12.32
CA LYS A 141 -13.28 -13.39 11.73
C LYS A 141 -12.93 -14.17 10.46
N ASN A 142 -12.02 -13.68 9.63
CA ASN A 142 -11.54 -14.37 8.44
C ASN A 142 -10.78 -15.67 8.77
N ARG A 143 -10.18 -15.75 9.95
CA ARG A 143 -9.61 -16.99 10.52
C ARG A 143 -10.65 -17.83 11.30
N ARG A 144 -11.91 -17.42 11.26
CA ARG A 144 -13.03 -18.06 11.99
C ARG A 144 -12.84 -18.08 13.51
N LEU A 145 -12.10 -17.11 14.05
CA LEU A 145 -11.96 -16.95 15.49
C LEU A 145 -13.22 -16.33 16.09
N THR A 146 -13.51 -16.72 17.30
CA THR A 146 -14.57 -16.13 18.14
C THR A 146 -13.94 -15.31 19.27
N PRO A 147 -14.69 -14.43 19.96
CA PRO A 147 -14.15 -13.76 21.13
C PRO A 147 -13.58 -14.71 22.19
N ALA A 148 -14.12 -15.94 22.30
CA ALA A 148 -13.65 -16.94 23.27
C ALA A 148 -12.34 -17.63 22.87
N THR A 149 -12.06 -17.74 21.56
CA THR A 149 -10.85 -18.40 21.04
C THR A 149 -9.74 -17.40 20.69
N TYR A 150 -10.08 -16.12 20.53
CA TYR A 150 -9.22 -15.07 20.00
C TYR A 150 -7.82 -15.04 20.63
N ARG A 151 -7.73 -14.90 21.97
CA ARG A 151 -6.43 -14.78 22.66
C ARG A 151 -5.55 -16.03 22.53
N ARG A 152 -6.18 -17.20 22.51
CA ARG A 152 -5.46 -18.48 22.43
C ARG A 152 -4.84 -18.71 21.05
N GLU A 153 -5.48 -18.19 20.01
CA GLU A 153 -5.13 -18.41 18.62
C GLU A 153 -4.32 -17.23 18.01
N LEU A 154 -3.83 -16.30 18.85
CA LEU A 154 -3.02 -15.18 18.37
C LEU A 154 -1.65 -15.61 17.83
N GLU A 155 -1.07 -16.69 18.42
CA GLU A 155 0.29 -17.13 18.07
C GLU A 155 1.29 -15.96 18.14
N ASP A 156 1.95 -15.65 17.02
CA ASP A 156 2.88 -14.52 16.88
C ASP A 156 2.21 -13.21 16.39
N HIS A 157 0.86 -13.20 16.26
CA HIS A 157 0.13 -12.03 15.81
C HIS A 157 0.01 -10.98 16.93
N GLU A 158 0.42 -9.76 16.64
CA GLU A 158 0.34 -8.63 17.57
C GLU A 158 -0.87 -7.73 17.25
N PRO A 159 -1.92 -7.73 18.10
CA PRO A 159 -3.07 -6.86 17.89
C PRO A 159 -2.73 -5.37 18.11
N PRO A 160 -3.54 -4.43 17.56
CA PRO A 160 -3.27 -2.99 17.64
C PRO A 160 -3.39 -2.39 19.06
N ILE A 161 -4.03 -3.10 19.96
CA ILE A 161 -4.18 -2.80 21.39
C ILE A 161 -3.93 -4.08 22.19
N PRO A 162 -3.66 -4.03 23.51
CA PRO A 162 -3.47 -5.24 24.32
C PRO A 162 -4.54 -6.29 24.06
N ALA A 163 -4.13 -7.55 23.95
CA ALA A 163 -4.97 -8.66 23.51
C ALA A 163 -6.24 -8.86 24.37
N ASP A 164 -6.15 -8.59 25.67
CA ASP A 164 -7.30 -8.62 26.59
C ASP A 164 -8.32 -7.50 26.32
N LEU A 165 -7.83 -6.32 25.94
CA LEU A 165 -8.68 -5.21 25.51
C LEU A 165 -9.32 -5.50 24.16
N MET A 166 -8.56 -6.07 23.23
CA MET A 166 -9.09 -6.42 21.91
C MET A 166 -10.15 -7.53 21.99
N GLU A 167 -9.94 -8.56 22.82
CA GLU A 167 -10.96 -9.58 23.08
C GLU A 167 -12.26 -8.95 23.59
N ARG A 168 -12.17 -7.99 24.54
CA ARG A 168 -13.37 -7.27 25.05
C ARG A 168 -14.04 -6.44 23.95
N VAL A 169 -13.26 -5.76 23.11
CA VAL A 169 -13.80 -5.01 21.97
C VAL A 169 -14.51 -5.97 21.03
N PHE A 170 -13.90 -7.11 20.69
CA PHE A 170 -14.48 -8.12 19.81
C PHE A 170 -15.81 -8.67 20.37
N ARG A 171 -15.83 -9.06 21.64
CA ARG A 171 -17.04 -9.56 22.32
C ARG A 171 -18.16 -8.51 22.30
N SER A 172 -17.86 -7.28 22.74
CA SER A 172 -18.84 -6.21 22.77
C SER A 172 -19.30 -5.76 21.39
N TYR A 173 -18.45 -5.90 20.36
CA TYR A 173 -18.81 -5.66 18.97
C TYR A 173 -19.86 -6.69 18.50
N GLU A 174 -19.63 -7.99 18.71
CA GLU A 174 -20.55 -9.06 18.33
C GLU A 174 -21.89 -8.95 19.11
N GLU A 175 -21.85 -8.70 20.42
CA GLU A 175 -23.04 -8.51 21.25
C GLU A 175 -23.91 -7.35 20.76
N ARG A 176 -23.31 -6.19 20.46
CA ARG A 176 -24.03 -5.00 19.97
C ARG A 176 -24.60 -5.20 18.58
N LYS A 177 -23.87 -5.91 17.73
CA LYS A 177 -24.31 -6.27 16.40
C LYS A 177 -25.54 -7.19 16.47
N ALA A 178 -25.45 -8.26 17.25
CA ALA A 178 -26.54 -9.21 17.48
C ALA A 178 -27.78 -8.53 18.08
N ALA A 179 -27.62 -7.68 19.11
CA ALA A 179 -28.73 -6.95 19.74
C ALA A 179 -29.49 -6.00 18.79
N ARG A 180 -28.89 -5.63 17.69
CA ARG A 180 -29.48 -4.73 16.66
C ARG A 180 -29.90 -5.46 15.39
N GLY A 181 -29.74 -6.77 15.30
CA GLY A 181 -29.99 -7.54 14.08
C GLY A 181 -29.08 -7.16 12.92
N LEU A 182 -27.84 -6.72 13.21
CA LEU A 182 -26.87 -6.28 12.19
C LEU A 182 -25.94 -7.42 11.82
N VAL A 183 -25.53 -7.46 10.56
CA VAL A 183 -24.53 -8.38 10.02
C VAL A 183 -23.42 -7.59 9.30
N ASP A 184 -22.16 -7.97 9.48
CA ASP A 184 -21.04 -7.42 8.72
C ASP A 184 -20.66 -8.33 7.54
N PHE A 185 -19.64 -7.95 6.79
CA PHE A 185 -19.26 -8.70 5.58
C PHE A 185 -18.76 -10.11 5.91
N GLU A 186 -18.01 -10.29 7.00
CA GLU A 186 -17.53 -11.61 7.41
C GLU A 186 -18.68 -12.51 7.86
N ASP A 187 -19.73 -11.93 8.50
CA ASP A 187 -20.93 -12.69 8.84
C ASP A 187 -21.65 -13.25 7.63
N LEU A 188 -21.65 -12.54 6.49
CA LEU A 188 -22.27 -13.06 5.27
C LEU A 188 -21.63 -14.38 4.83
N LEU A 189 -20.30 -14.47 4.92
CA LEU A 189 -19.58 -15.70 4.59
C LEU A 189 -19.83 -16.79 5.62
N GLU A 190 -19.75 -16.47 6.92
CA GLU A 190 -19.98 -17.44 8.00
C GLU A 190 -21.42 -17.96 8.00
N LEU A 191 -22.41 -17.10 7.78
CA LEU A 191 -23.82 -17.50 7.66
C LEU A 191 -24.05 -18.40 6.45
N ALA A 192 -23.35 -18.14 5.32
CA ALA A 192 -23.43 -19.02 4.16
C ALA A 192 -22.78 -20.38 4.44
N VAL A 193 -21.61 -20.42 5.11
CA VAL A 193 -20.98 -21.68 5.54
C VAL A 193 -21.94 -22.48 6.42
N ARG A 194 -22.51 -21.86 7.46
CA ARG A 194 -23.48 -22.52 8.36
C ARG A 194 -24.73 -23.00 7.64
N MET A 195 -25.26 -22.21 6.72
CA MET A 195 -26.41 -22.61 5.91
C MET A 195 -26.16 -23.92 5.16
N TYR A 196 -24.95 -24.10 4.60
CA TYR A 196 -24.59 -25.35 3.92
C TYR A 196 -24.35 -26.50 4.91
N ASP A 197 -23.86 -26.22 6.12
CA ASP A 197 -23.68 -27.25 7.15
C ASP A 197 -25.02 -27.74 7.70
N GLU A 198 -26.06 -26.87 7.73
CA GLU A 198 -27.37 -27.15 8.34
C GLU A 198 -28.46 -27.59 7.33
N SER A 199 -28.38 -27.17 6.05
CA SER A 199 -29.43 -27.37 5.05
C SER A 199 -28.97 -28.24 3.88
N ARG A 200 -29.47 -29.47 3.82
CA ARG A 200 -29.27 -30.36 2.66
C ARG A 200 -29.90 -29.80 1.37
N GLU A 201 -31.01 -29.10 1.50
CA GLU A 201 -31.71 -28.48 0.37
C GLU A 201 -30.86 -27.35 -0.24
N ALA A 202 -30.25 -26.49 0.58
CA ALA A 202 -29.34 -25.45 0.11
C ALA A 202 -28.11 -26.04 -0.58
N VAL A 203 -27.53 -27.12 -0.05
CA VAL A 203 -26.42 -27.86 -0.68
C VAL A 203 -26.84 -28.40 -2.03
N ALA A 204 -27.97 -29.13 -2.11
CA ALA A 204 -28.44 -29.74 -3.33
C ALA A 204 -28.74 -28.67 -4.39
N GLY A 205 -29.57 -27.66 -4.08
CA GLY A 205 -29.95 -26.62 -5.01
C GLY A 205 -28.77 -25.80 -5.54
N PHE A 206 -27.76 -25.55 -4.70
CA PHE A 206 -26.54 -24.88 -5.16
C PHE A 206 -25.69 -25.77 -6.09
N ARG A 207 -25.50 -27.03 -5.70
CA ARG A 207 -24.67 -28.00 -6.47
C ARG A 207 -25.31 -28.41 -7.77
N ASP A 208 -26.62 -28.41 -7.87
CA ASP A 208 -27.36 -28.64 -9.13
C ASP A 208 -27.15 -27.49 -10.10
N ARG A 209 -27.07 -26.26 -9.59
CA ARG A 209 -26.87 -25.06 -10.39
C ARG A 209 -25.43 -24.87 -10.84
N TYR A 210 -24.47 -24.96 -9.90
CA TYR A 210 -23.06 -24.67 -10.18
C TYR A 210 -22.24 -25.96 -10.11
N ARG A 211 -21.62 -26.31 -11.23
CA ARG A 211 -20.88 -27.56 -11.43
C ARG A 211 -19.38 -27.35 -11.58
N ALA A 212 -18.97 -26.18 -12.07
CA ALA A 212 -17.55 -25.81 -12.23
C ALA A 212 -17.26 -24.45 -11.58
N PHE A 213 -16.06 -24.32 -11.02
CA PHE A 213 -15.59 -23.13 -10.33
C PHE A 213 -14.29 -22.63 -10.95
N THR A 214 -14.14 -21.32 -11.07
CA THR A 214 -12.87 -20.66 -11.38
C THR A 214 -12.65 -19.57 -10.37
N VAL A 215 -11.55 -19.61 -9.61
CA VAL A 215 -11.21 -18.63 -8.55
C VAL A 215 -9.94 -17.89 -8.95
N ASP A 216 -10.08 -16.58 -9.15
CA ASP A 216 -8.96 -15.66 -9.43
C ASP A 216 -8.36 -15.13 -8.13
N GLU A 217 -7.08 -14.69 -8.17
CA GLU A 217 -6.31 -14.16 -7.03
C GLU A 217 -6.34 -15.10 -5.80
N TYR A 218 -6.22 -16.42 -6.05
CA TYR A 218 -6.42 -17.43 -5.00
C TYR A 218 -5.41 -17.37 -3.86
N GLN A 219 -4.25 -16.72 -4.06
CA GLN A 219 -3.26 -16.44 -3.01
C GLN A 219 -3.75 -15.46 -1.93
N ASP A 220 -4.86 -14.74 -2.18
CA ASP A 220 -5.45 -13.80 -1.22
C ASP A 220 -6.69 -14.38 -0.50
N VAL A 221 -7.03 -15.64 -0.76
CA VAL A 221 -8.15 -16.32 -0.10
C VAL A 221 -7.82 -16.56 1.37
N ASN A 222 -8.76 -16.22 2.26
CA ASN A 222 -8.67 -16.51 3.68
C ASN A 222 -9.41 -17.81 4.05
N LEU A 223 -9.24 -18.27 5.31
CA LEU A 223 -9.84 -19.52 5.78
C LEU A 223 -11.37 -19.54 5.66
N LEU A 224 -12.03 -18.40 5.90
CA LEU A 224 -13.49 -18.32 5.83
C LEU A 224 -13.99 -18.46 4.38
N GLN A 225 -13.33 -17.81 3.42
CA GLN A 225 -13.61 -17.95 1.99
C GLN A 225 -13.31 -19.37 1.49
N GLN A 226 -12.19 -19.94 1.94
CA GLN A 226 -11.82 -21.32 1.65
C GLN A 226 -12.88 -22.30 2.17
N SER A 227 -13.35 -22.09 3.41
CA SER A 227 -14.40 -22.92 4.00
C SER A 227 -15.69 -22.87 3.19
N LEU A 228 -16.06 -21.71 2.64
CA LEU A 228 -17.23 -21.56 1.79
C LEU A 228 -17.05 -22.27 0.44
N LEU A 229 -15.89 -22.11 -0.20
CA LEU A 229 -15.56 -22.78 -1.47
C LEU A 229 -15.63 -24.31 -1.32
N GLU A 230 -15.16 -24.84 -0.20
CA GLU A 230 -15.23 -26.29 0.10
C GLU A 230 -16.67 -26.81 0.18
N ARG A 231 -17.59 -26.04 0.78
CA ARG A 231 -19.02 -26.42 0.83
C ARG A 231 -19.65 -26.37 -0.56
N TRP A 232 -19.27 -25.35 -1.36
CA TRP A 232 -19.73 -25.27 -2.75
C TRP A 232 -19.26 -26.46 -3.58
N LEU A 233 -17.98 -26.80 -3.48
CA LEU A 233 -17.37 -27.87 -4.26
C LEU A 233 -17.87 -29.26 -3.82
N GLY A 234 -17.86 -29.53 -2.51
CA GLY A 234 -18.14 -30.87 -1.96
C GLY A 234 -17.09 -31.87 -2.43
N ASP A 235 -17.55 -33.05 -2.85
CA ASP A 235 -16.69 -34.14 -3.32
C ASP A 235 -16.31 -34.01 -4.83
N ARG A 236 -16.65 -32.87 -5.45
CA ARG A 236 -16.35 -32.61 -6.86
C ARG A 236 -14.97 -31.98 -7.02
N ASP A 237 -14.44 -32.02 -8.23
CA ASP A 237 -13.09 -31.57 -8.54
C ASP A 237 -12.99 -30.61 -9.74
N ASP A 238 -14.12 -30.23 -10.37
CA ASP A 238 -14.14 -29.23 -11.46
C ASP A 238 -13.85 -27.81 -10.91
N LEU A 239 -12.63 -27.61 -10.42
CA LEU A 239 -12.10 -26.40 -9.82
C LEU A 239 -10.86 -25.92 -10.55
N CYS A 240 -10.88 -24.70 -11.04
CA CYS A 240 -9.69 -23.98 -11.51
C CYS A 240 -9.33 -22.87 -10.53
N VAL A 241 -8.12 -22.88 -9.99
CA VAL A 241 -7.58 -21.79 -9.20
C VAL A 241 -6.43 -21.13 -9.93
N VAL A 242 -6.35 -19.81 -9.87
CA VAL A 242 -5.21 -19.05 -10.40
C VAL A 242 -4.75 -18.03 -9.36
N GLY A 243 -3.44 -17.93 -9.22
CA GLY A 243 -2.85 -17.01 -8.26
C GLY A 243 -1.35 -16.83 -8.46
N ASP A 244 -0.83 -15.83 -7.77
CA ASP A 244 0.59 -15.53 -7.66
C ASP A 244 0.98 -15.41 -6.19
N ASP A 245 1.55 -16.46 -5.62
CA ASP A 245 2.00 -16.49 -4.23
C ASP A 245 3.05 -15.39 -3.92
N TYR A 246 3.80 -14.92 -4.92
CA TYR A 246 4.70 -13.76 -4.79
C TYR A 246 3.95 -12.42 -4.66
N GLN A 247 2.64 -12.39 -4.91
CA GLN A 247 1.77 -11.23 -4.73
C GLN A 247 0.79 -11.37 -3.54
N SER A 248 1.01 -12.35 -2.65
CA SER A 248 0.25 -12.47 -1.39
C SER A 248 0.73 -11.42 -0.39
N ILE A 249 -0.02 -10.33 -0.25
CA ILE A 249 0.33 -9.13 0.55
C ILE A 249 -0.82 -8.64 1.44
N TYR A 250 -1.77 -9.53 1.78
CA TYR A 250 -2.93 -9.23 2.61
C TYR A 250 -3.06 -10.13 3.84
N SER A 251 -1.92 -10.60 4.40
CA SER A 251 -1.92 -11.45 5.60
C SER A 251 -2.58 -10.76 6.80
N PHE A 252 -2.50 -9.43 6.87
CA PHE A 252 -3.15 -8.61 7.90
C PHE A 252 -4.70 -8.67 7.87
N THR A 253 -5.31 -9.19 6.79
CA THR A 253 -6.75 -9.50 6.72
C THR A 253 -7.04 -10.99 6.88
N GLY A 254 -6.04 -11.81 7.19
CA GLY A 254 -6.17 -13.27 7.32
C GLY A 254 -6.02 -14.06 6.03
N ALA A 255 -5.62 -13.41 4.92
CA ALA A 255 -5.30 -14.09 3.66
C ALA A 255 -4.00 -14.90 3.78
N THR A 256 -3.92 -16.02 3.05
CA THR A 256 -2.71 -16.87 3.00
C THR A 256 -2.51 -17.49 1.61
N PRO A 257 -1.27 -17.57 1.11
CA PRO A 257 -0.98 -18.28 -0.15
C PRO A 257 -1.02 -19.81 0.01
N GLU A 258 -1.11 -20.33 1.24
CA GLU A 258 -1.07 -21.77 1.53
C GLU A 258 -2.16 -22.54 0.81
N HIS A 259 -3.36 -21.98 0.68
CA HIS A 259 -4.45 -22.64 -0.04
C HIS A 259 -4.12 -22.87 -1.52
N LEU A 260 -3.41 -21.92 -2.16
CA LEU A 260 -2.92 -22.06 -3.54
C LEU A 260 -1.80 -23.10 -3.62
N LEU A 261 -0.84 -23.03 -2.71
CA LEU A 261 0.34 -23.91 -2.72
C LEU A 261 -0.02 -25.36 -2.37
N ALA A 262 -0.99 -25.59 -1.48
CA ALA A 262 -1.48 -26.91 -1.10
C ALA A 262 -2.48 -27.53 -2.12
N MET A 263 -2.86 -26.78 -3.17
CA MET A 263 -3.84 -27.27 -4.16
C MET A 263 -3.42 -28.60 -4.84
N PRO A 264 -2.15 -28.82 -5.24
CA PRO A 264 -1.72 -30.09 -5.83
C PRO A 264 -1.74 -31.26 -4.85
N GLU A 265 -1.51 -31.02 -3.57
CA GLU A 265 -1.59 -32.05 -2.53
C GLU A 265 -3.05 -32.45 -2.26
N ARG A 266 -3.93 -31.46 -2.22
CA ARG A 266 -5.36 -31.67 -2.03
C ARG A 266 -6.03 -32.38 -3.22
N PHE A 267 -5.58 -32.09 -4.43
CA PHE A 267 -6.05 -32.69 -5.68
C PHE A 267 -4.87 -33.30 -6.43
N PRO A 268 -4.48 -34.55 -6.12
CA PRO A 268 -3.32 -35.18 -6.76
C PRO A 268 -3.42 -35.31 -8.28
N ALA A 269 -4.64 -35.29 -8.82
CA ALA A 269 -4.89 -35.30 -10.27
C ALA A 269 -4.89 -33.90 -10.91
N ALA A 270 -4.57 -32.86 -10.15
CA ALA A 270 -4.60 -31.48 -10.65
C ALA A 270 -3.57 -31.25 -11.76
N LEU A 271 -4.01 -30.65 -12.85
CA LEU A 271 -3.11 -30.08 -13.83
C LEU A 271 -2.48 -28.81 -13.25
N VAL A 272 -1.19 -28.88 -12.95
CA VAL A 272 -0.42 -27.70 -12.50
C VAL A 272 0.24 -27.04 -13.71
N VAL A 273 -0.08 -25.76 -13.92
CA VAL A 273 0.48 -24.93 -15.00
C VAL A 273 1.22 -23.74 -14.40
N ARG A 274 2.46 -23.49 -14.84
CA ARG A 274 3.24 -22.30 -14.45
C ARG A 274 3.24 -21.31 -15.60
N LEU A 275 2.76 -20.08 -15.34
CA LEU A 275 2.81 -18.99 -16.31
C LEU A 275 3.97 -18.07 -15.95
N GLU A 276 5.08 -18.18 -16.68
CA GLU A 276 6.32 -17.45 -16.44
C GLU A 276 6.64 -16.42 -17.53
N GLU A 277 5.98 -16.47 -18.68
CA GLU A 277 6.11 -15.45 -19.71
C GLU A 277 5.42 -14.17 -19.27
N ASN A 278 6.17 -13.07 -19.23
CA ASN A 278 5.68 -11.76 -18.81
C ASN A 278 5.51 -10.85 -20.03
N TYR A 279 4.30 -10.37 -20.22
CA TYR A 279 3.88 -9.50 -21.32
C TYR A 279 3.85 -8.01 -20.94
N ARG A 280 4.35 -7.67 -19.74
CA ARG A 280 4.27 -6.32 -19.17
C ARG A 280 5.61 -5.60 -19.17
N SER A 281 6.58 -6.18 -18.50
CA SER A 281 7.82 -5.51 -18.11
C SER A 281 8.99 -5.91 -19.01
N THR A 282 9.92 -4.98 -19.21
CA THR A 282 11.14 -5.23 -19.97
C THR A 282 12.05 -6.26 -19.29
N PRO A 283 12.95 -6.94 -20.06
CA PRO A 283 13.89 -7.92 -19.51
C PRO A 283 14.74 -7.38 -18.36
N GLU A 284 15.15 -6.12 -18.41
CA GLU A 284 16.02 -5.46 -17.43
C GLU A 284 15.29 -5.34 -16.07
N ILE A 285 14.01 -4.95 -16.10
CA ILE A 285 13.17 -4.88 -14.88
C ILE A 285 12.96 -6.26 -14.30
N LEU A 286 12.64 -7.26 -15.13
CA LEU A 286 12.42 -8.64 -14.66
C LEU A 286 13.70 -9.29 -14.15
N SER A 287 14.84 -9.04 -14.79
CA SER A 287 16.14 -9.51 -14.31
C SER A 287 16.41 -9.03 -12.89
N LEU A 288 16.08 -7.77 -12.60
CA LEU A 288 16.21 -7.22 -11.25
C LEU A 288 15.20 -7.84 -10.28
N ALA A 289 13.91 -7.92 -10.65
CA ALA A 289 12.86 -8.48 -9.80
C ALA A 289 13.10 -9.97 -9.49
N ASN A 290 13.60 -10.75 -10.45
CA ASN A 290 13.90 -12.17 -10.27
C ASN A 290 15.01 -12.42 -9.24
N ARG A 291 15.86 -11.42 -8.92
CA ARG A 291 16.86 -11.57 -7.84
C ARG A 291 16.24 -11.69 -6.45
N LEU A 292 14.99 -11.25 -6.25
CA LEU A 292 14.27 -11.44 -4.99
C LEU A 292 13.65 -12.84 -4.85
N VAL A 293 13.46 -13.58 -5.95
CA VAL A 293 12.76 -14.88 -5.98
C VAL A 293 13.30 -15.86 -4.94
N PRO A 294 14.62 -16.06 -4.75
CA PRO A 294 15.13 -17.00 -3.74
C PRO A 294 14.67 -16.67 -2.30
N GLY A 295 14.35 -15.40 -2.01
CA GLY A 295 13.88 -14.96 -0.70
C GLY A 295 12.36 -14.87 -0.56
N LEU A 296 11.58 -15.09 -1.62
CA LEU A 296 10.11 -14.98 -1.59
C LEU A 296 9.44 -16.23 -1.01
N GLY A 297 10.09 -17.40 -1.13
CA GLY A 297 9.49 -18.69 -0.77
C GLY A 297 8.38 -19.11 -1.75
N GLY A 298 7.60 -20.11 -1.37
CA GLY A 298 6.45 -20.56 -2.16
C GLY A 298 6.83 -21.37 -3.41
N SER A 299 6.05 -21.21 -4.50
CA SER A 299 6.29 -21.94 -5.76
C SER A 299 7.38 -21.27 -6.57
N GLU A 300 8.46 -22.00 -6.89
CA GLU A 300 9.54 -21.46 -7.70
C GLU A 300 9.04 -21.06 -9.10
N LYS A 301 9.18 -19.77 -9.44
CA LYS A 301 8.81 -19.16 -10.73
C LYS A 301 9.86 -18.11 -11.10
N VAL A 302 10.27 -18.11 -12.36
CA VAL A 302 11.21 -17.11 -12.90
C VAL A 302 10.57 -16.44 -14.10
N LEU A 303 10.29 -15.13 -13.98
CA LEU A 303 9.65 -14.38 -15.07
C LEU A 303 10.59 -14.18 -16.25
N ARG A 304 10.07 -14.40 -17.45
CA ARG A 304 10.75 -14.20 -18.73
C ARG A 304 9.99 -13.16 -19.55
N ALA A 305 10.64 -12.08 -19.92
CA ALA A 305 10.03 -11.03 -20.72
C ALA A 305 9.75 -11.51 -22.14
N THR A 306 8.59 -11.14 -22.66
CA THR A 306 8.24 -11.29 -24.10
C THR A 306 8.30 -9.95 -24.83
N VAL A 307 8.41 -8.84 -24.10
CA VAL A 307 8.54 -7.50 -24.67
C VAL A 307 10.00 -7.19 -24.99
N ALA A 308 10.23 -6.23 -25.89
CA ALA A 308 11.57 -5.82 -26.28
C ALA A 308 12.38 -5.23 -25.11
N PRO A 309 13.72 -5.34 -25.13
CA PRO A 309 14.59 -4.69 -24.17
C PRO A 309 14.31 -3.19 -24.04
N GLY A 310 14.50 -2.65 -22.85
CA GLY A 310 14.24 -1.26 -22.48
C GLY A 310 15.40 -0.61 -21.74
N ALA A 311 15.07 0.38 -20.93
CA ALA A 311 16.05 1.07 -20.11
C ALA A 311 16.45 0.23 -18.89
N GLU A 312 17.73 0.29 -18.51
CA GLU A 312 18.20 -0.27 -17.25
C GLU A 312 17.52 0.42 -16.05
N PRO A 313 17.10 -0.34 -15.03
CA PRO A 313 16.59 0.25 -13.81
C PRO A 313 17.62 1.19 -13.15
N VAL A 314 17.17 2.37 -12.76
CA VAL A 314 17.99 3.36 -12.06
C VAL A 314 17.97 3.08 -10.58
N ALA A 315 19.12 2.94 -9.92
CA ALA A 315 19.24 2.74 -8.48
C ALA A 315 20.28 3.70 -7.89
N LEU A 316 19.83 4.68 -7.08
CA LEU A 316 20.68 5.78 -6.63
C LEU A 316 20.46 6.13 -5.15
N VAL A 317 21.57 6.31 -4.42
CA VAL A 317 21.56 6.92 -3.08
C VAL A 317 21.50 8.43 -3.21
N GLN A 318 20.64 9.05 -2.42
CA GLN A 318 20.52 10.51 -2.33
C GLN A 318 21.10 11.02 -1.00
N PRO A 319 21.59 12.27 -0.94
CA PRO A 319 22.15 12.84 0.29
C PRO A 319 21.13 12.95 1.43
N ASP A 320 19.91 13.35 1.08
CA ASP A 320 18.78 13.52 2.00
C ASP A 320 17.43 13.34 1.28
N ARG A 321 16.35 13.38 2.05
CA ARG A 321 14.98 13.18 1.54
C ARG A 321 14.49 14.27 0.60
N ALA A 322 14.90 15.52 0.82
CA ALA A 322 14.50 16.64 -0.04
C ALA A 322 15.17 16.52 -1.41
N THR A 323 16.43 16.13 -1.43
CA THR A 323 17.17 15.83 -2.67
C THR A 323 16.59 14.60 -3.37
N GLU A 324 16.17 13.56 -2.63
CA GLU A 324 15.49 12.39 -3.17
C GLU A 324 14.19 12.77 -3.88
N ALA A 325 13.32 13.56 -3.22
CA ALA A 325 12.08 14.01 -3.83
C ALA A 325 12.33 14.88 -5.07
N SER A 326 13.32 15.78 -4.99
CA SER A 326 13.71 16.62 -6.13
C SER A 326 14.23 15.81 -7.31
N PHE A 327 15.02 14.75 -7.05
CA PHE A 327 15.51 13.83 -8.06
C PHE A 327 14.36 13.09 -8.75
N VAL A 328 13.42 12.53 -7.97
CA VAL A 328 12.24 11.83 -8.52
C VAL A 328 11.41 12.77 -9.41
N VAL A 329 11.18 14.01 -8.96
CA VAL A 329 10.48 15.03 -9.77
C VAL A 329 11.25 15.37 -11.03
N GLY A 330 12.58 15.45 -10.96
CA GLY A 330 13.45 15.65 -12.12
C GLY A 330 13.31 14.55 -13.18
N GLU A 331 13.31 13.29 -12.74
CA GLU A 331 13.11 12.13 -13.62
C GLU A 331 11.70 12.09 -14.23
N ILE A 332 10.67 12.46 -13.47
CA ILE A 332 9.30 12.60 -14.00
C ILE A 332 9.26 13.64 -15.12
N ARG A 333 9.92 14.81 -14.93
CA ARG A 333 10.02 15.84 -15.99
C ARG A 333 10.78 15.35 -17.20
N ARG A 334 11.88 14.63 -17.00
CA ARG A 334 12.67 14.06 -18.09
C ARG A 334 11.83 13.10 -18.93
N LEU A 335 11.16 12.14 -18.29
CA LEU A 335 10.31 11.17 -18.98
C LEU A 335 9.10 11.82 -19.65
N ALA A 336 8.49 12.83 -19.02
CA ALA A 336 7.43 13.61 -19.65
C ALA A 336 7.93 14.34 -20.91
N GLY A 337 9.17 14.87 -20.89
CA GLY A 337 9.84 15.45 -22.06
C GLY A 337 10.11 14.43 -23.17
N GLU A 338 10.25 13.15 -22.84
CA GLU A 338 10.35 12.03 -23.78
C GLU A 338 8.98 11.49 -24.25
N GLY A 339 7.89 12.13 -23.83
CA GLY A 339 6.53 11.81 -24.29
C GLY A 339 5.77 10.82 -23.42
N VAL A 340 6.25 10.45 -22.23
CA VAL A 340 5.50 9.60 -21.30
C VAL A 340 4.44 10.45 -20.59
N PRO A 341 3.13 10.11 -20.69
CA PRO A 341 2.08 10.85 -19.98
C PRO A 341 2.25 10.75 -18.46
N HIS A 342 1.92 11.82 -17.73
CA HIS A 342 1.96 11.81 -16.26
C HIS A 342 1.06 10.74 -15.65
N GLU A 343 -0.05 10.42 -16.30
CA GLU A 343 -1.00 9.36 -15.89
C GLU A 343 -0.40 7.94 -16.02
N GLU A 344 0.66 7.79 -16.80
CA GLU A 344 1.43 6.54 -16.95
C GLU A 344 2.68 6.52 -16.05
N MET A 345 2.71 7.36 -15.01
CA MET A 345 3.78 7.41 -14.03
C MET A 345 3.24 7.23 -12.62
N ALA A 346 3.96 6.49 -11.77
CA ALA A 346 3.57 6.28 -10.38
C ALA A 346 4.75 6.37 -9.41
N ILE A 347 4.51 6.99 -8.25
CA ILE A 347 5.41 6.97 -7.09
C ILE A 347 4.79 6.03 -6.06
N LEU A 348 5.49 4.94 -5.71
CA LEU A 348 5.02 3.95 -4.77
C LEU A 348 5.84 4.02 -3.47
N TYR A 349 5.14 4.08 -2.34
CA TYR A 349 5.75 4.13 -1.02
C TYR A 349 5.09 3.14 -0.06
N ARG A 350 5.73 2.85 1.09
CA ARG A 350 5.21 1.86 2.05
C ARG A 350 4.05 2.39 2.88
N LEU A 351 4.12 3.62 3.36
CA LEU A 351 3.15 4.24 4.25
C LEU A 351 2.49 5.46 3.60
N ASN A 352 1.19 5.63 3.78
CA ASN A 352 0.45 6.80 3.29
C ASN A 352 1.06 8.14 3.76
N ALA A 353 1.64 8.17 4.97
CA ALA A 353 2.32 9.34 5.51
C ALA A 353 3.52 9.83 4.66
N ARG A 354 3.95 9.04 3.68
CA ARG A 354 5.11 9.39 2.84
C ARG A 354 4.74 10.10 1.54
N SER A 355 3.45 10.26 1.25
CA SER A 355 3.02 10.99 0.05
C SER A 355 3.31 12.49 0.13
N GLU A 356 3.32 13.07 1.33
CA GLU A 356 3.42 14.51 1.55
C GLU A 356 4.69 15.14 0.97
N ASP A 357 5.84 14.45 1.07
CA ASP A 357 7.10 14.93 0.49
C ASP A 357 7.00 15.07 -1.03
N TYR A 358 6.29 14.14 -1.68
CA TYR A 358 6.10 14.11 -3.15
C TYR A 358 4.94 15.01 -3.59
N GLU A 359 3.87 15.13 -2.79
CA GLU A 359 2.79 16.10 -3.02
C GLU A 359 3.35 17.51 -3.09
N GLU A 360 4.16 17.90 -2.08
CA GLU A 360 4.79 19.21 -2.02
C GLU A 360 5.80 19.43 -3.17
N ALA A 361 6.64 18.43 -3.48
CA ALA A 361 7.63 18.54 -4.54
C ALA A 361 6.99 18.65 -5.93
N LEU A 362 5.94 17.88 -6.21
CA LEU A 362 5.21 17.93 -7.48
C LEU A 362 4.43 19.25 -7.62
N ALA A 363 3.78 19.73 -6.54
CA ALA A 363 3.08 21.00 -6.52
C ALA A 363 4.03 22.17 -6.84
N ARG A 364 5.20 22.26 -6.19
CA ARG A 364 6.23 23.27 -6.48
C ARG A 364 6.71 23.17 -7.93
N ALA A 365 6.74 21.97 -8.47
CA ALA A 365 7.17 21.74 -9.85
C ALA A 365 6.09 22.05 -10.90
N GLY A 366 4.85 22.33 -10.48
CA GLY A 366 3.70 22.52 -11.36
C GLY A 366 3.27 21.23 -12.08
N ILE A 367 3.63 20.06 -11.56
CA ILE A 367 3.30 18.76 -12.15
C ILE A 367 1.98 18.28 -11.54
N PRO A 368 0.95 17.94 -12.36
CA PRO A 368 -0.30 17.42 -11.86
C PRO A 368 -0.11 16.04 -11.23
N PHE A 369 -0.79 15.77 -10.13
CA PHE A 369 -0.74 14.49 -9.44
C PHE A 369 -2.09 14.12 -8.81
N GLN A 370 -2.26 12.84 -8.52
CA GLN A 370 -3.42 12.28 -7.84
C GLN A 370 -2.99 11.32 -6.73
N VAL A 371 -3.57 11.46 -5.54
CA VAL A 371 -3.29 10.59 -4.40
C VAL A 371 -4.37 9.53 -4.29
N ARG A 372 -4.00 8.25 -4.42
CA ARG A 372 -4.92 7.15 -4.16
C ARG A 372 -5.03 6.90 -2.66
N GLY A 373 -6.11 7.38 -2.09
CA GLY A 373 -6.37 7.43 -0.66
C GLY A 373 -6.91 8.80 -0.31
N ALA A 374 -6.15 9.57 0.44
CA ALA A 374 -6.42 10.97 0.67
C ALA A 374 -5.10 11.74 0.66
N ALA A 375 -5.05 12.86 -0.05
CA ALA A 375 -3.96 13.82 0.05
C ALA A 375 -3.77 14.26 1.51
N PHE A 376 -2.56 14.62 1.90
CA PHE A 376 -2.18 14.92 3.28
C PHE A 376 -3.19 15.80 4.01
N ILE A 377 -3.54 16.94 3.44
CA ILE A 377 -4.48 17.89 4.06
C ILE A 377 -5.92 17.34 4.17
N ARG A 378 -6.28 16.30 3.43
CA ARG A 378 -7.61 15.67 3.45
C ARG A 378 -7.68 14.46 4.38
N ARG A 379 -6.58 14.01 4.95
CA ARG A 379 -6.56 12.89 5.89
C ARG A 379 -7.25 13.24 7.20
N PRO A 380 -7.82 12.25 7.91
CA PRO A 380 -8.63 12.49 9.11
C PRO A 380 -7.92 13.31 10.20
N ALA A 381 -6.63 13.05 10.43
CA ALA A 381 -5.85 13.78 11.45
C ALA A 381 -5.67 15.25 11.08
N ALA A 382 -5.26 15.53 9.82
CA ALA A 382 -5.11 16.90 9.33
C ALA A 382 -6.45 17.63 9.36
N GLN A 383 -7.52 17.04 8.80
CA GLN A 383 -8.86 17.63 8.79
C GLN A 383 -9.40 17.93 10.20
N ARG A 384 -9.11 17.07 11.17
CA ARG A 384 -9.50 17.33 12.57
C ARG A 384 -8.70 18.49 13.15
N THR A 385 -7.39 18.56 12.88
CA THR A 385 -6.55 19.70 13.29
C THR A 385 -7.06 21.00 12.68
N LEU A 386 -7.30 21.03 11.36
CA LEU A 386 -7.83 22.21 10.67
C LEU A 386 -9.18 22.67 11.26
N ARG A 387 -10.06 21.74 11.64
CA ARG A 387 -11.32 22.10 12.35
C ARG A 387 -11.07 22.71 13.72
N LEU A 388 -10.07 22.23 14.48
CA LEU A 388 -9.72 22.80 15.80
C LEU A 388 -9.07 24.18 15.70
N LEU A 389 -8.53 24.55 14.54
CA LEU A 389 -7.93 25.85 14.27
C LEU A 389 -8.95 26.90 13.79
N ARG A 390 -10.15 26.50 13.35
CA ARG A 390 -11.21 27.42 12.93
C ARG A 390 -11.63 28.34 14.08
N GLY A 391 -11.80 29.63 13.78
CA GLY A 391 -12.11 30.65 14.76
C GLY A 391 -10.92 31.12 15.60
N ARG A 392 -9.69 30.69 15.23
CA ARG A 392 -8.44 31.07 15.92
C ARG A 392 -7.43 31.73 14.98
N GLU A 393 -7.91 32.31 13.87
CA GLU A 393 -7.08 32.79 12.76
C GLU A 393 -6.03 33.81 13.19
N GLY A 394 -6.32 34.63 14.22
CA GLY A 394 -5.39 35.62 14.80
C GLY A 394 -4.44 35.08 15.87
N SER A 395 -4.57 33.81 16.28
CA SER A 395 -3.68 33.19 17.27
C SER A 395 -2.34 32.81 16.66
N SER A 396 -1.31 32.63 17.51
CA SER A 396 -0.02 32.09 17.10
C SER A 396 -0.20 30.71 16.45
N ALA A 397 0.31 30.54 15.22
CA ALA A 397 0.24 29.30 14.49
C ALA A 397 0.84 28.14 15.30
N LEU A 398 2.09 28.26 15.74
CA LEU A 398 2.80 27.21 16.48
C LEU A 398 2.07 26.83 17.77
N GLY A 399 1.60 27.78 18.54
CA GLY A 399 0.86 27.54 19.80
C GLY A 399 -0.45 26.80 19.56
N ALA A 400 -1.24 27.29 18.60
CA ALA A 400 -2.54 26.69 18.27
C ALA A 400 -2.43 25.29 17.67
N VAL A 401 -1.47 25.08 16.76
CA VAL A 401 -1.21 23.76 16.15
C VAL A 401 -0.69 22.78 17.22
N THR A 402 0.27 23.19 18.06
CA THR A 402 0.78 22.36 19.16
C THR A 402 -0.36 21.87 20.07
N GLU A 403 -1.24 22.78 20.47
CA GLU A 403 -2.42 22.43 21.29
C GLU A 403 -3.34 21.46 20.56
N ALA A 404 -3.65 21.72 19.28
CA ALA A 404 -4.55 20.90 18.48
C ALA A 404 -4.02 19.46 18.26
N VAL A 405 -2.71 19.29 18.01
CA VAL A 405 -2.11 17.96 17.82
C VAL A 405 -2.01 17.19 19.14
N ARG A 406 -1.68 17.86 20.26
CA ARG A 406 -1.68 17.25 21.60
C ARG A 406 -3.05 16.74 22.01
N ARG A 407 -4.11 17.53 21.76
CA ARG A 407 -5.50 17.11 22.00
C ARG A 407 -5.90 15.85 21.22
N GLN A 408 -5.23 15.57 20.12
CA GLN A 408 -5.41 14.34 19.34
C GLN A 408 -4.49 13.20 19.76
N GLY A 409 -3.74 13.34 20.85
CA GLY A 409 -2.85 12.28 21.36
C GLY A 409 -1.58 12.10 20.53
N TRP A 410 -1.05 13.18 19.95
CA TRP A 410 0.27 13.13 19.32
C TRP A 410 1.37 12.88 20.34
N VAL A 411 2.33 12.04 19.98
CA VAL A 411 3.53 11.75 20.76
C VAL A 411 4.77 11.83 19.87
N ALA A 412 5.84 12.44 20.38
CA ALA A 412 7.06 12.65 19.61
C ALA A 412 7.78 11.33 19.21
N ARG A 413 7.59 10.28 20.01
CA ARG A 413 8.12 8.93 19.75
C ARG A 413 7.00 7.91 19.91
N PRO A 414 6.32 7.57 18.84
CA PRO A 414 5.31 6.53 18.86
C PRO A 414 5.90 5.19 19.34
N ALA A 415 5.12 4.43 20.11
CA ALA A 415 5.53 3.09 20.54
C ALA A 415 5.77 2.17 19.33
N ALA A 416 6.66 1.19 19.49
CA ALA A 416 6.75 0.11 18.55
C ALA A 416 5.43 -0.70 18.54
N GLY A 417 5.10 -1.32 17.43
CA GLY A 417 3.91 -2.17 17.38
C GLY A 417 2.60 -1.45 16.99
N LEU A 418 2.62 -0.23 16.45
CA LEU A 418 1.42 0.47 15.97
C LEU A 418 0.99 0.01 14.57
N GLY A 419 -0.32 -0.01 14.30
CA GLY A 419 -0.88 -0.23 12.96
C GLY A 419 -0.48 0.88 11.98
N ASP A 420 -0.54 0.58 10.68
CA ASP A 420 -0.15 1.51 9.61
C ASP A 420 -0.97 2.81 9.64
N GLU A 421 -2.25 2.74 10.00
CA GLU A 421 -3.14 3.90 10.10
C GLU A 421 -2.77 4.78 11.30
N GLU A 422 -2.44 4.19 12.46
CA GLU A 422 -1.99 4.96 13.63
C GLU A 422 -0.65 5.64 13.36
N LEU A 423 0.25 4.95 12.69
CA LEU A 423 1.54 5.53 12.31
C LEU A 423 1.38 6.68 11.33
N THR A 424 0.50 6.51 10.34
CA THR A 424 0.13 7.58 9.41
C THR A 424 -0.47 8.76 10.19
N ARG A 425 -1.38 8.50 11.15
CA ARG A 425 -1.97 9.55 11.99
C ARG A 425 -0.93 10.30 12.81
N GLN A 426 0.01 9.59 13.46
CA GLN A 426 1.07 10.21 14.26
C GLN A 426 2.03 11.01 13.37
N ALA A 427 2.37 10.51 12.20
CA ALA A 427 3.20 11.20 11.23
C ALA A 427 2.51 12.48 10.71
N ASP A 428 1.23 12.40 10.33
CA ASP A 428 0.44 13.55 9.88
C ASP A 428 0.39 14.66 10.95
N LEU A 429 0.15 14.29 12.22
CA LEU A 429 0.14 15.25 13.33
C LEU A 429 1.53 15.87 13.56
N GLY A 430 2.59 15.07 13.49
CA GLY A 430 3.97 15.54 13.58
C GLY A 430 4.33 16.47 12.42
N ARG A 431 3.89 16.15 11.20
CA ARG A 431 4.13 16.98 10.01
C ARG A 431 3.47 18.36 10.14
N LEU A 432 2.21 18.41 10.60
CA LEU A 432 1.54 19.69 10.86
C LEU A 432 2.31 20.56 11.86
N LEU A 433 2.85 19.95 12.92
CA LEU A 433 3.67 20.66 13.88
C LEU A 433 4.96 21.19 13.24
N THR A 434 5.68 20.36 12.49
CA THR A 434 6.90 20.75 11.76
C THR A 434 6.62 21.89 10.78
N LEU A 435 5.51 21.85 10.04
CA LEU A 435 5.12 22.94 9.13
C LEU A 435 4.86 24.25 9.88
N ALA A 436 4.20 24.18 11.05
CA ALA A 436 4.01 25.36 11.89
C ALA A 436 5.32 25.91 12.48
N GLU A 437 6.29 25.04 12.80
CA GLU A 437 7.65 25.41 13.25
C GLU A 437 8.49 26.07 12.16
N GLN A 438 8.22 25.76 10.89
CA GLN A 438 8.93 26.33 9.73
C GLN A 438 8.47 27.75 9.37
N LEU A 439 7.31 28.17 9.86
CA LEU A 439 6.82 29.52 9.61
C LEU A 439 7.65 30.57 10.38
N PRO A 440 7.70 31.81 9.87
CA PRO A 440 8.32 32.92 10.61
C PRO A 440 7.74 33.08 12.04
N PRO A 441 8.57 33.45 13.03
CA PRO A 441 8.08 33.73 14.37
C PRO A 441 6.96 34.80 14.35
N GLY A 442 5.90 34.54 15.10
CA GLY A 442 4.75 35.45 15.16
C GLY A 442 3.70 35.19 14.06
N SER A 443 3.90 34.26 13.16
CA SER A 443 2.90 33.87 12.15
C SER A 443 1.59 33.45 12.82
N SER A 444 0.50 33.88 12.22
CA SER A 444 -0.86 33.59 12.67
C SER A 444 -1.35 32.22 12.11
N VAL A 445 -2.44 31.70 12.68
CA VAL A 445 -3.14 30.54 12.12
C VAL A 445 -3.60 30.81 10.69
N ALA A 446 -3.98 32.03 10.34
CA ALA A 446 -4.35 32.41 8.97
C ALA A 446 -3.16 32.23 8.00
N ASP A 447 -1.95 32.61 8.41
CA ASP A 447 -0.74 32.41 7.61
C ASP A 447 -0.42 30.92 7.44
N PHE A 448 -0.58 30.13 8.49
CA PHE A 448 -0.42 28.68 8.44
C PHE A 448 -1.40 28.01 7.48
N LEU A 449 -2.67 28.38 7.52
CA LEU A 449 -3.68 27.83 6.63
C LEU A 449 -3.40 28.17 5.14
N ARG A 450 -2.90 29.38 4.88
CA ARG A 450 -2.49 29.82 3.55
C ARG A 450 -1.28 29.01 3.04
N ASP A 451 -0.23 28.85 3.86
CA ASP A 451 0.94 28.05 3.54
C ASP A 451 0.57 26.57 3.23
N LEU A 452 -0.37 26.01 3.99
CA LEU A 452 -0.87 24.66 3.72
C LEU A 452 -1.60 24.56 2.37
N ASP A 453 -2.42 25.54 2.03
CA ASP A 453 -3.15 25.55 0.75
C ASP A 453 -2.19 25.73 -0.43
N GLU A 454 -1.18 26.60 -0.31
CA GLU A 454 -0.13 26.78 -1.31
C GLU A 454 0.69 25.49 -1.56
N ARG A 455 1.03 24.76 -0.49
CA ARG A 455 1.85 23.54 -0.59
C ARG A 455 1.08 22.30 -1.04
N PHE A 456 -0.17 22.16 -0.63
CA PHE A 456 -0.94 20.91 -0.76
C PHE A 456 -2.27 21.07 -1.48
N GLY A 457 -2.63 22.28 -1.91
CA GLY A 457 -3.90 22.55 -2.61
C GLY A 457 -3.95 22.06 -4.06
N ALA A 458 -2.81 21.72 -4.66
CA ALA A 458 -2.66 21.46 -6.09
C ALA A 458 -3.08 20.04 -6.55
N GLU A 459 -3.69 19.20 -5.69
CA GLU A 459 -4.15 17.87 -6.11
C GLU A 459 -5.18 17.95 -7.23
N THR A 460 -4.88 17.31 -8.36
CA THR A 460 -5.79 17.19 -9.51
C THR A 460 -6.50 15.84 -9.49
N ARG A 461 -7.85 15.84 -9.36
CA ARG A 461 -8.62 14.60 -9.37
C ARG A 461 -8.59 13.95 -10.76
N GLY A 462 -8.12 12.69 -10.82
CA GLY A 462 -8.19 11.86 -12.01
C GLY A 462 -7.17 12.15 -13.10
N ARG A 463 -6.19 13.03 -12.86
CA ARG A 463 -5.11 13.36 -13.82
C ARG A 463 -3.77 13.46 -13.14
N GLY A 464 -2.68 13.18 -13.90
CA GLY A 464 -1.32 13.36 -13.45
C GLY A 464 -0.72 12.13 -12.75
N VAL A 465 0.47 12.32 -12.18
CA VAL A 465 1.28 11.26 -11.55
C VAL A 465 0.53 10.61 -10.40
N HIS A 466 0.53 9.29 -10.37
CA HIS A 466 -0.11 8.51 -9.30
C HIS A 466 0.78 8.43 -8.06
N LEU A 467 0.25 8.81 -6.91
CA LEU A 467 0.87 8.65 -5.60
C LEU A 467 0.07 7.62 -4.80
N LEU A 468 0.69 6.48 -4.45
CA LEU A 468 0.00 5.40 -3.74
C LEU A 468 0.96 4.49 -2.99
N THR A 469 0.40 3.72 -2.05
CA THR A 469 1.19 2.68 -1.36
C THR A 469 1.40 1.45 -2.24
N PHE A 470 2.44 0.65 -1.95
CA PHE A 470 2.67 -0.64 -2.60
C PHE A 470 1.42 -1.54 -2.61
N HIS A 471 0.68 -1.60 -1.49
CA HIS A 471 -0.56 -2.39 -1.39
C HIS A 471 -1.62 -1.95 -2.40
N ARG A 472 -1.79 -0.64 -2.57
CA ARG A 472 -2.76 -0.08 -3.51
C ARG A 472 -2.34 -0.17 -4.97
N ALA A 473 -1.06 -0.46 -5.21
CA ALA A 473 -0.50 -0.66 -6.55
C ALA A 473 -0.77 -2.06 -7.10
N LYS A 474 -1.15 -3.04 -6.25
CA LYS A 474 -1.49 -4.39 -6.71
C LYS A 474 -2.63 -4.34 -7.74
N GLY A 475 -2.48 -5.08 -8.82
CA GLY A 475 -3.43 -5.10 -9.94
C GLY A 475 -3.32 -3.92 -10.92
N LEU A 476 -2.43 -2.94 -10.66
CA LEU A 476 -2.19 -1.79 -11.52
C LEU A 476 -0.83 -1.89 -12.21
N GLU A 477 -0.58 -1.02 -13.21
CA GLU A 477 0.68 -0.98 -13.94
C GLU A 477 0.86 0.38 -14.62
N TRP A 478 2.12 0.80 -14.80
CA TRP A 478 2.47 2.08 -15.41
C TRP A 478 3.70 1.95 -16.29
N GLU A 479 3.86 2.86 -17.23
CA GLU A 479 5.08 2.94 -18.04
C GLU A 479 6.31 3.20 -17.17
N ALA A 480 6.19 4.12 -16.20
CA ALA A 480 7.28 4.47 -15.28
C ALA A 480 6.86 4.34 -13.80
N VAL A 481 7.69 3.68 -13.01
CA VAL A 481 7.47 3.50 -11.57
C VAL A 481 8.70 3.99 -10.79
N PHE A 482 8.44 4.81 -9.78
CA PHE A 482 9.44 5.33 -8.86
C PHE A 482 9.20 4.71 -7.48
N LEU A 483 10.23 4.06 -6.93
CA LEU A 483 10.22 3.43 -5.61
C LEU A 483 11.23 4.17 -4.71
N PRO A 484 10.82 5.28 -4.10
CA PRO A 484 11.69 6.00 -3.19
C PRO A 484 11.66 5.43 -1.77
N ARG A 485 12.56 5.95 -0.91
CA ARG A 485 12.65 5.61 0.50
C ARG A 485 12.87 4.11 0.76
N LEU A 486 13.69 3.48 -0.09
CA LEU A 486 14.11 2.11 0.10
C LEU A 486 15.16 2.01 1.22
N GLU A 487 14.72 2.33 2.42
CA GLU A 487 15.53 2.42 3.64
C GLU A 487 15.15 1.34 4.64
N GLU A 488 16.11 0.92 5.45
CA GLU A 488 15.85 0.02 6.58
C GLU A 488 14.87 0.66 7.56
N LYS A 489 13.82 -0.07 7.97
CA LYS A 489 12.65 0.34 8.76
C LYS A 489 11.57 1.12 8.01
N GLU A 490 11.80 1.52 6.76
CA GLU A 490 10.76 2.01 5.86
C GLU A 490 10.24 0.87 4.96
N LEU A 491 11.16 0.09 4.36
CA LEU A 491 10.89 -1.16 3.64
C LEU A 491 12.09 -2.11 3.81
N PRO A 492 12.06 -3.18 4.61
CA PRO A 492 10.89 -3.64 5.38
C PRO A 492 10.48 -2.65 6.46
N TYR A 493 9.18 -2.56 6.71
CA TYR A 493 8.66 -1.69 7.74
C TYR A 493 9.02 -2.22 9.14
N GLY A 494 9.27 -1.30 10.08
CA GLY A 494 9.91 -1.58 11.37
C GLY A 494 9.30 -2.66 12.28
N ARG A 495 8.07 -3.13 11.99
CA ARG A 495 7.42 -4.26 12.68
C ARG A 495 7.80 -5.60 12.04
N ALA A 496 7.89 -5.65 10.73
CA ALA A 496 8.05 -6.86 9.92
C ALA A 496 9.53 -7.15 9.64
N LEU A 497 10.35 -7.30 10.69
CA LEU A 497 11.79 -7.51 10.53
C LEU A 497 12.20 -8.97 10.48
N ARG A 498 11.30 -9.92 10.75
CA ARG A 498 11.56 -11.36 10.84
C ARG A 498 10.35 -12.17 10.37
N GLY A 499 10.56 -13.47 10.11
CA GLY A 499 9.52 -14.44 9.81
C GLY A 499 8.63 -14.06 8.62
N GLU A 500 7.37 -14.40 8.69
CA GLU A 500 6.39 -14.18 7.63
C GLU A 500 6.18 -12.69 7.31
N GLY A 501 6.23 -11.81 8.32
CA GLY A 501 6.15 -10.36 8.09
C GLY A 501 7.28 -9.83 7.19
N LEU A 502 8.49 -10.36 7.33
CA LEU A 502 9.61 -9.99 6.44
C LEU A 502 9.40 -10.54 5.03
N ALA A 503 8.86 -11.74 4.92
CA ALA A 503 8.52 -12.34 3.62
C ALA A 503 7.45 -11.53 2.90
N GLU A 504 6.41 -11.06 3.61
CA GLU A 504 5.37 -10.20 3.05
C GLU A 504 5.93 -8.84 2.59
N GLU A 505 6.80 -8.19 3.36
CA GLU A 505 7.45 -6.94 2.95
C GLU A 505 8.33 -7.13 1.70
N ARG A 506 8.98 -8.29 1.55
CA ARG A 506 9.72 -8.64 0.34
C ARG A 506 8.78 -8.84 -0.85
N ARG A 507 7.62 -9.50 -0.65
CA ARG A 507 6.56 -9.61 -1.67
C ARG A 507 6.00 -8.23 -2.06
N LEU A 508 5.82 -7.31 -1.10
CA LEU A 508 5.45 -5.92 -1.38
C LEU A 508 6.45 -5.22 -2.30
N PHE A 509 7.73 -5.37 -2.02
CA PHE A 509 8.78 -4.79 -2.87
C PHE A 509 8.77 -5.40 -4.27
N TYR A 510 8.66 -6.72 -4.38
CA TYR A 510 8.50 -7.43 -5.66
C TYR A 510 7.27 -6.94 -6.44
N VAL A 511 6.12 -6.78 -5.76
CA VAL A 511 4.91 -6.20 -6.35
C VAL A 511 5.21 -4.81 -6.91
N GLY A 512 5.86 -3.93 -6.13
CA GLY A 512 6.21 -2.59 -6.56
C GLY A 512 7.06 -2.57 -7.83
N MET A 513 8.13 -3.36 -7.89
CA MET A 513 9.00 -3.44 -9.06
C MET A 513 8.26 -3.94 -10.30
N THR A 514 7.43 -4.98 -10.15
CA THR A 514 6.66 -5.58 -11.25
C THR A 514 5.45 -4.77 -11.70
N ARG A 515 5.26 -3.56 -11.17
CA ARG A 515 4.27 -2.58 -11.68
C ARG A 515 4.81 -1.77 -12.85
N ALA A 516 6.14 -1.71 -12.99
CA ALA A 516 6.78 -0.98 -14.06
C ALA A 516 6.75 -1.76 -15.39
N LYS A 517 6.41 -1.05 -16.47
CA LYS A 517 6.50 -1.59 -17.85
C LYS A 517 7.88 -1.35 -18.44
N ARG A 518 8.36 -0.09 -18.46
CA ARG A 518 9.57 0.31 -19.19
C ARG A 518 10.63 1.01 -18.34
N TRP A 519 10.23 1.77 -17.32
CA TRP A 519 11.17 2.53 -16.49
C TRP A 519 10.94 2.24 -15.00
N LEU A 520 12.00 1.87 -14.32
CA LEU A 520 12.01 1.61 -12.89
C LEU A 520 13.12 2.41 -12.23
N THR A 521 12.74 3.23 -11.25
CA THR A 521 13.69 4.05 -10.48
C THR A 521 13.58 3.68 -9.00
N LEU A 522 14.72 3.34 -8.38
CA LEU A 522 14.84 2.97 -6.98
C LEU A 522 15.73 4.00 -6.28
N THR A 523 15.24 4.62 -5.21
CA THR A 523 16.04 5.62 -4.48
C THR A 523 15.95 5.44 -2.96
N TRP A 524 16.98 5.92 -2.27
CA TRP A 524 17.04 5.96 -0.81
C TRP A 524 17.97 7.09 -0.36
N ALA A 525 17.73 7.64 0.84
CA ALA A 525 18.51 8.74 1.40
C ALA A 525 19.19 8.42 2.75
N GLY A 526 18.92 7.24 3.29
CA GLY A 526 19.45 6.81 4.59
C GLY A 526 20.19 5.48 4.52
N LYS A 527 20.03 4.68 5.59
CA LYS A 527 20.55 3.30 5.58
C LYS A 527 19.76 2.48 4.56
N PRO A 528 20.43 1.91 3.53
CA PRO A 528 19.74 1.17 2.49
C PRO A 528 18.94 -0.01 3.07
N SER A 529 17.77 -0.26 2.48
CA SER A 529 16.98 -1.46 2.75
C SER A 529 17.81 -2.72 2.53
N ARG A 530 17.63 -3.72 3.39
CA ARG A 530 18.25 -5.05 3.20
C ARG A 530 17.86 -5.69 1.87
N PHE A 531 16.70 -5.36 1.33
CA PHE A 531 16.25 -5.85 0.03
C PHE A 531 17.11 -5.33 -1.14
N LEU A 532 17.72 -4.14 -1.01
CA LEU A 532 18.68 -3.66 -1.99
C LEU A 532 19.95 -4.52 -2.03
N ALA A 533 20.36 -5.11 -0.89
CA ALA A 533 21.47 -6.06 -0.85
C ALA A 533 21.10 -7.36 -1.59
N GLU A 534 19.89 -7.85 -1.43
CA GLU A 534 19.39 -9.03 -2.17
C GLU A 534 19.37 -8.79 -3.69
N LEU A 535 19.14 -7.54 -4.11
CA LEU A 535 19.24 -7.13 -5.51
C LEU A 535 20.67 -6.91 -6.01
N GLY A 536 21.70 -6.96 -5.11
CA GLY A 536 23.08 -6.64 -5.46
C GLY A 536 23.34 -5.15 -5.67
N LEU A 537 22.48 -4.27 -5.14
CA LEU A 537 22.55 -2.81 -5.36
C LEU A 537 23.25 -2.03 -4.24
N THR A 538 23.70 -2.69 -3.15
CA THR A 538 24.37 -2.02 -2.01
C THR A 538 25.81 -1.56 -2.30
N SER A 539 26.37 -1.98 -3.44
CA SER A 539 27.71 -1.61 -3.92
C SER A 539 27.67 -0.61 -5.07
N GLY A 540 26.51 -0.03 -5.37
CA GLY A 540 26.36 0.93 -6.44
C GLY A 540 27.25 2.16 -6.22
N PRO A 541 27.75 2.83 -7.29
CA PRO A 541 28.48 4.06 -7.13
C PRO A 541 27.59 5.02 -6.33
N ARG A 542 28.05 5.41 -5.14
CA ARG A 542 27.65 6.69 -4.59
C ARG A 542 27.76 7.64 -5.76
N ALA A 543 26.66 8.18 -6.26
CA ALA A 543 26.73 9.40 -6.99
C ALA A 543 27.57 10.28 -6.06
N LYS A 544 28.83 10.50 -6.42
CA LYS A 544 29.58 11.57 -5.83
C LYS A 544 28.75 12.80 -6.21
N ALA A 545 27.82 13.15 -5.32
CA ALA A 545 27.56 14.57 -5.17
C ALA A 545 28.99 15.16 -5.11
N PRO A 546 29.33 16.10 -5.97
CA PRO A 546 30.59 16.79 -5.80
C PRO A 546 30.56 17.14 -4.31
N LYS A 547 31.49 16.59 -3.50
CA LYS A 547 31.71 17.14 -2.18
C LYS A 547 31.79 18.61 -2.45
N PRO A 548 30.89 19.45 -1.95
CA PRO A 548 31.13 20.87 -2.02
C PRO A 548 32.51 20.98 -1.43
N GLU A 549 33.44 21.55 -2.17
CA GLU A 549 34.82 21.70 -1.71
C GLU A 549 34.70 22.29 -0.33
N SER A 550 35.28 21.61 0.66
CA SER A 550 35.27 22.08 2.04
C SER A 550 36.11 23.35 2.07
N THR A 551 35.45 24.48 1.86
CA THR A 551 36.11 25.77 1.88
C THR A 551 36.48 26.11 3.33
N PRO A 552 37.54 26.91 3.55
CA PRO A 552 37.90 27.37 4.89
C PRO A 552 36.70 27.96 5.66
N GLU A 553 35.83 28.67 4.93
CA GLU A 553 34.61 29.28 5.47
C GLU A 553 33.61 28.22 5.96
N PHE A 554 33.39 27.17 5.16
CA PHE A 554 32.49 26.10 5.57
C PHE A 554 32.99 25.38 6.81
N GLU A 555 34.30 25.12 6.91
CA GLU A 555 34.87 24.47 8.10
C GLU A 555 34.83 25.38 9.35
N ALA A 556 34.97 26.68 9.17
CA ALA A 556 34.80 27.65 10.24
C ALA A 556 33.35 27.67 10.76
N LEU A 557 32.38 27.75 9.85
CA LEU A 557 30.95 27.71 10.17
C LEU A 557 30.54 26.38 10.81
N ARG A 558 31.12 25.27 10.34
CA ARG A 558 30.86 23.93 10.89
C ARG A 558 31.37 23.78 12.33
N ARG A 559 32.57 24.31 12.61
CA ARG A 559 33.14 24.34 13.98
C ARG A 559 32.28 25.21 14.89
N TRP A 560 31.98 26.43 14.47
CA TRP A 560 31.10 27.34 15.20
C TRP A 560 29.74 26.68 15.51
N ARG A 561 29.11 26.06 14.53
CA ARG A 561 27.84 25.36 14.73
C ARG A 561 27.94 24.25 15.78
N ALA A 562 29.01 23.45 15.76
CA ALA A 562 29.21 22.39 16.74
C ALA A 562 29.36 22.92 18.17
N GLU A 563 30.09 24.02 18.35
CA GLU A 563 30.27 24.70 19.64
C GLU A 563 28.94 25.29 20.11
N ARG A 564 28.19 25.93 19.23
CA ARG A 564 26.89 26.54 19.53
C ARG A 564 25.84 25.50 19.90
N ALA A 565 25.77 24.41 19.14
CA ALA A 565 24.88 23.29 19.40
C ALA A 565 25.14 22.66 20.77
N LYS A 566 26.41 22.56 21.15
CA LYS A 566 26.83 22.07 22.49
C LYS A 566 26.45 23.04 23.59
N ALA A 567 26.62 24.35 23.36
CA ALA A 567 26.26 25.41 24.32
C ALA A 567 24.76 25.50 24.55
N ASP A 568 23.97 25.31 23.51
CA ASP A 568 22.51 25.35 23.57
C ASP A 568 21.87 23.99 23.94
N GLU A 569 22.65 22.94 24.14
CA GLU A 569 22.20 21.55 24.40
C GLU A 569 21.22 21.02 23.35
N ILE A 570 21.41 21.41 22.08
CA ILE A 570 20.56 21.01 20.95
C ILE A 570 21.39 20.30 19.86
N PRO A 571 20.78 19.43 19.04
CA PRO A 571 21.45 18.85 17.89
C PRO A 571 21.94 19.90 16.88
N ALA A 572 23.14 19.73 16.31
CA ALA A 572 23.77 20.68 15.39
C ALA A 572 22.92 21.05 14.17
N TYR A 573 22.10 20.14 13.66
CA TYR A 573 21.21 20.39 12.53
C TYR A 573 20.05 21.37 12.87
N ILE A 574 19.73 21.52 14.15
CA ILE A 574 18.73 22.50 14.61
C ILE A 574 19.27 23.93 14.48
N VAL A 575 20.57 24.11 14.75
CA VAL A 575 21.23 25.42 14.55
C VAL A 575 21.21 25.76 13.07
N PHE A 576 21.87 24.99 12.22
CA PHE A 576 21.83 25.07 10.75
C PHE A 576 22.08 23.71 10.10
N HIS A 577 21.38 23.45 8.99
CA HIS A 577 21.70 22.32 8.12
C HIS A 577 23.00 22.54 7.35
N ASP A 578 23.71 21.47 6.96
CA ASP A 578 24.95 21.57 6.18
C ASP A 578 24.72 22.33 4.86
N ALA A 579 23.59 22.11 4.19
CA ALA A 579 23.22 22.83 2.98
C ALA A 579 23.17 24.35 3.20
N THR A 580 22.59 24.81 4.32
CA THR A 580 22.56 26.23 4.68
C THR A 580 23.95 26.77 4.96
N LEU A 581 24.83 26.00 5.65
CA LEU A 581 26.21 26.41 5.89
C LEU A 581 27.00 26.51 4.58
N HIS A 582 26.77 25.62 3.61
CA HIS A 582 27.38 25.71 2.28
C HIS A 582 26.92 26.96 1.51
N GLU A 583 25.62 27.29 1.56
CA GLU A 583 25.10 28.51 0.96
C GLU A 583 25.69 29.78 1.59
N ILE A 584 25.79 29.80 2.93
CA ILE A 584 26.43 30.89 3.66
C ILE A 584 27.92 31.02 3.26
N ALA A 585 28.64 29.91 3.23
CA ALA A 585 30.06 29.87 2.86
C ALA A 585 30.28 30.32 1.40
N ALA A 586 29.40 29.90 0.48
CA ALA A 586 29.49 30.26 -0.94
C ALA A 586 29.17 31.74 -1.20
N ARG A 587 28.16 32.30 -0.51
CA ARG A 587 27.72 33.69 -0.69
C ARG A 587 28.55 34.70 0.10
N ARG A 588 29.24 34.26 1.16
CA ARG A 588 30.06 35.11 2.05
C ARG A 588 29.34 36.40 2.45
N PRO A 589 28.15 36.36 3.07
CA PRO A 589 27.44 37.56 3.44
C PRO A 589 28.28 38.41 4.42
N ALA A 590 28.38 39.70 4.13
CA ALA A 590 29.11 40.66 4.95
C ALA A 590 28.18 41.44 5.93
N SER A 591 26.88 41.30 5.78
CA SER A 591 25.88 41.99 6.58
C SER A 591 24.71 41.09 6.98
N ARG A 592 23.97 41.48 8.03
CA ARG A 592 22.72 40.80 8.42
C ARG A 592 21.68 40.78 7.29
N ALA A 593 21.63 41.85 6.47
CA ALA A 593 20.73 41.95 5.34
C ALA A 593 21.06 40.90 4.28
N GLU A 594 22.33 40.76 3.94
CA GLU A 594 22.80 39.74 2.98
C GLU A 594 22.61 38.32 3.56
N LEU A 595 22.88 38.09 4.83
CA LEU A 595 22.65 36.80 5.49
C LEU A 595 21.16 36.42 5.52
N SER A 596 20.26 37.40 5.63
CA SER A 596 18.81 37.14 5.57
C SER A 596 18.33 36.63 4.20
N ALA A 597 19.06 36.93 3.12
CA ALA A 597 18.76 36.50 1.76
C ALA A 597 19.27 35.06 1.46
N VAL A 598 19.97 34.43 2.40
CA VAL A 598 20.47 33.06 2.24
C VAL A 598 19.36 32.05 2.52
N PRO A 599 19.05 31.11 1.60
CA PRO A 599 18.08 30.05 1.82
C PRO A 599 18.38 29.25 3.09
N GLY A 600 17.38 29.08 3.98
CA GLY A 600 17.53 28.37 5.25
C GLY A 600 17.96 29.25 6.45
N VAL A 601 18.16 30.56 6.25
CA VAL A 601 18.35 31.56 7.28
C VAL A 601 17.05 32.30 7.51
N GLY A 602 16.18 31.76 8.37
CA GLY A 602 14.94 32.42 8.76
C GLY A 602 15.17 33.52 9.80
N PRO A 603 14.15 34.41 10.03
CA PRO A 603 14.26 35.55 10.96
C PRO A 603 14.74 35.17 12.36
N ALA A 604 14.25 34.08 12.94
CA ALA A 604 14.66 33.59 14.25
C ALA A 604 16.13 33.19 14.32
N LYS A 605 16.65 32.57 13.25
CA LYS A 605 18.08 32.18 13.16
C LYS A 605 18.96 33.41 12.90
N LEU A 606 18.46 34.35 12.10
CA LEU A 606 19.11 35.64 11.89
C LEU A 606 19.26 36.42 13.17
N GLU A 607 18.18 36.53 13.96
CA GLU A 607 18.21 37.24 15.23
C GLU A 607 19.15 36.60 16.23
N ARG A 608 19.16 35.27 16.31
CA ARG A 608 19.89 34.50 17.31
C ARG A 608 21.36 34.30 16.98
N TYR A 609 21.70 34.11 15.68
CA TYR A 609 23.01 33.62 15.25
C TYR A 609 23.74 34.55 14.26
N ALA A 610 23.14 35.64 13.78
CA ALA A 610 23.72 36.42 12.69
C ALA A 610 25.14 36.92 13.01
N ASP A 611 25.33 37.53 14.19
CA ASP A 611 26.62 38.13 14.55
C ASP A 611 27.73 37.09 14.70
N GLU A 612 27.41 35.94 15.25
CA GLU A 612 28.34 34.81 15.40
C GLU A 612 28.71 34.20 14.04
N VAL A 613 27.72 34.05 13.14
CA VAL A 613 27.94 33.54 11.76
C VAL A 613 28.83 34.49 10.99
N LEU A 614 28.55 35.79 11.02
CA LEU A 614 29.36 36.82 10.35
C LEU A 614 30.78 36.90 10.94
N ALA A 615 30.94 36.76 12.25
CA ALA A 615 32.23 36.68 12.91
C ALA A 615 33.02 35.43 12.51
N ALA A 616 32.36 34.26 12.40
CA ALA A 616 32.99 33.02 11.95
C ALA A 616 33.49 33.10 10.50
N LEU A 617 32.75 33.82 9.63
CA LEU A 617 33.16 34.06 8.24
C LEU A 617 34.32 35.07 8.15
N SER A 618 34.30 36.15 8.94
CA SER A 618 35.36 37.17 8.94
C SER A 618 36.70 36.64 9.51
N ALA A 619 36.69 35.58 10.31
CA ALA A 619 37.88 34.95 10.84
C ALA A 619 38.63 34.06 9.79
N THR A 620 38.06 33.89 8.58
CA THR A 620 38.61 33.07 7.48
C THR A 620 39.15 33.89 6.31
N GLY A 621 39.04 35.25 6.40
CA GLY A 621 39.48 36.20 5.37
C GLY A 621 40.88 36.79 5.59
#